data_4a241ded83747d7a6a87b8f7e9d888a6
#
_entry.id   4a241ded83747d7a6a87b8f7e9d888a6
#
_cell.length_a   1.000
_cell.length_b   1.000
_cell.length_c   1.000
_cell.angle_alpha   90.00
_cell.angle_beta   90.00
_cell.angle_gamma   90.00
#
_symmetry.space_group_name_H-M   'P 1'
#
loop_
_entity.id
_entity.type
_entity.pdbx_description
1 polymer ?
#
loop_
_entity_poly.entity_id
_entity_poly.type
_entity_poly.pdbx_seq_one_letter_code
_entity_poly.pdbx_strand_id
1 'polypeptide(L)'
;MSIKQYKLYLIDLDGTIYNGDKKIEYAKEFVDYLNANNIDYLFLTNNSTRQPKEVAEHLENFDIDTSEEHVFTSSDATKIYLEGKGYKNLYVIGESGLKNTLSSFNQKENEDCVDAVVVGLD
;
A
#
# COMPACT_ATOMS: atom_id res chain seq x y z
N MET A 1 30.50 -3.30 4.80
CA MET A 1 29.70 -2.08 4.91
C MET A 1 28.77 -2.20 6.10
N SER A 2 28.89 -1.31 7.06
CA SER A 2 27.98 -1.32 8.19
C SER A 2 26.73 -0.52 7.83
N ILE A 3 25.57 -1.14 8.00
CA ILE A 3 24.30 -0.46 7.81
C ILE A 3 23.99 0.25 9.13
N LYS A 4 23.78 1.57 9.07
CA LYS A 4 23.28 2.29 10.22
C LYS A 4 21.94 1.69 10.66
N GLN A 5 21.80 1.43 11.95
CA GLN A 5 20.55 0.90 12.46
C GLN A 5 19.54 2.03 12.67
N TYR A 6 18.44 1.92 11.95
CA TYR A 6 17.27 2.78 12.12
C TYR A 6 16.17 1.95 12.77
N LYS A 7 15.26 2.62 13.44
CA LYS A 7 14.11 1.95 14.09
C LYS A 7 13.04 1.53 13.09
N LEU A 8 12.95 2.23 11.97
CA LEU A 8 11.92 1.99 10.95
C LEU A 8 12.47 2.36 9.58
N TYR A 9 12.21 1.50 8.62
CA TYR A 9 12.49 1.76 7.20
C TYR A 9 11.17 1.94 6.46
N LEU A 10 11.06 3.01 5.70
CA LEU A 10 9.95 3.23 4.78
C LEU A 10 10.49 3.00 3.37
N ILE A 11 9.92 2.04 2.66
CA ILE A 11 10.49 1.50 1.43
C ILE A 11 9.48 1.65 0.30
N ASP A 12 9.86 2.38 -0.76
CA ASP A 12 9.08 2.44 -1.98
C ASP A 12 9.18 1.09 -2.72
N LEU A 13 8.20 0.77 -3.53
CA LEU A 13 8.17 -0.51 -4.24
C LEU A 13 8.64 -0.39 -5.68
N ASP A 14 7.88 0.32 -6.53
CA ASP A 14 8.19 0.43 -7.96
C ASP A 14 9.48 1.19 -8.16
N GLY A 15 10.47 0.54 -8.81
CA GLY A 15 11.78 1.13 -9.03
C GLY A 15 12.75 0.97 -7.87
N THR A 16 12.32 0.41 -6.75
CA THR A 16 13.15 0.21 -5.56
C THR A 16 13.29 -1.27 -5.21
N ILE A 17 12.18 -1.99 -5.09
CA ILE A 17 12.17 -3.42 -4.77
C ILE A 17 12.04 -4.28 -6.03
N TYR A 18 11.27 -3.80 -6.98
CA TYR A 18 11.14 -4.42 -8.30
C TYR A 18 10.95 -3.33 -9.35
N ASN A 19 11.12 -3.69 -10.61
CA ASN A 19 10.87 -2.79 -11.74
C ASN A 19 9.99 -3.52 -12.73
N GLY A 20 8.68 -3.23 -12.69
CA GLY A 20 7.69 -3.99 -13.45
C GLY A 20 7.68 -5.44 -13.01
N ASP A 21 8.01 -6.37 -13.92
CA ASP A 21 8.09 -7.79 -13.63
C ASP A 21 9.51 -8.27 -13.32
N LYS A 22 10.45 -7.34 -13.19
CA LYS A 22 11.87 -7.65 -12.99
C LYS A 22 12.29 -7.44 -11.54
N LYS A 23 13.07 -8.39 -11.03
CA LYS A 23 13.72 -8.27 -9.72
C LYS A 23 14.78 -7.17 -9.77
N ILE A 24 14.89 -6.45 -8.66
CA ILE A 24 16.00 -5.53 -8.44
C ILE A 24 17.03 -6.25 -7.56
N GLU A 25 18.28 -6.23 -7.98
CA GLU A 25 19.38 -6.90 -7.28
C GLU A 25 19.50 -6.39 -5.84
N TYR A 26 19.70 -7.32 -4.90
CA TYR A 26 19.86 -7.08 -3.47
C TYR A 26 18.59 -6.70 -2.70
N ALA A 27 17.46 -6.49 -3.36
CA ALA A 27 16.21 -6.14 -2.67
C ALA A 27 15.76 -7.25 -1.72
N LYS A 28 15.80 -8.51 -2.20
CA LYS A 28 15.45 -9.67 -1.38
C LYS A 28 16.35 -9.77 -0.15
N GLU A 29 17.65 -9.67 -0.34
CA GLU A 29 18.63 -9.78 0.73
C GLU A 29 18.44 -8.70 1.78
N PHE A 30 18.10 -7.49 1.35
CA PHE A 30 17.81 -6.39 2.27
C PHE A 30 16.59 -6.66 3.15
N VAL A 31 15.50 -7.13 2.54
CA VAL A 31 14.28 -7.47 3.29
C VAL A 31 14.52 -8.65 4.23
N ASP A 32 15.26 -9.68 3.77
CA ASP A 32 15.65 -10.80 4.62
C ASP A 32 16.43 -10.34 5.82
N TYR A 33 17.34 -9.37 5.64
CA TYR A 33 18.10 -8.77 6.73
C TYR A 33 17.18 -8.09 7.75
N LEU A 34 16.20 -7.32 7.28
CA LEU A 34 15.26 -6.64 8.17
C LEU A 34 14.43 -7.66 8.97
N ASN A 35 13.94 -8.69 8.30
CA ASN A 35 13.17 -9.75 8.96
C ASN A 35 14.02 -10.51 10.01
N ALA A 36 15.24 -10.86 9.66
CA ALA A 36 16.12 -11.63 10.54
C ALA A 36 16.52 -10.85 11.80
N ASN A 37 16.57 -9.53 11.73
CA ASN A 37 16.98 -8.68 12.83
C ASN A 37 15.80 -7.98 13.53
N ASN A 38 14.57 -8.35 13.19
CA ASN A 38 13.35 -7.77 13.77
C ASN A 38 13.32 -6.24 13.67
N ILE A 39 13.75 -5.73 12.51
CA ILE A 39 13.73 -4.28 12.23
C ILE A 39 12.42 -3.95 11.56
N ASP A 40 11.72 -2.96 12.06
CA ASP A 40 10.43 -2.54 11.53
C ASP A 40 10.58 -1.90 10.15
N TYR A 41 9.66 -2.21 9.27
CA TYR A 41 9.61 -1.62 7.94
C TYR A 41 8.17 -1.58 7.40
N LEU A 42 7.93 -0.62 6.51
CA LEU A 42 6.69 -0.53 5.75
C LEU A 42 7.03 -0.31 4.28
N PHE A 43 6.40 -1.09 3.43
CA PHE A 43 6.37 -0.81 2.00
C PHE A 43 5.29 0.22 1.73
N LEU A 44 5.67 1.29 1.05
CA LEU A 44 4.75 2.36 0.67
C LEU A 44 4.51 2.30 -0.82
N THR A 45 3.26 2.32 -1.23
CA THR A 45 2.92 2.33 -2.65
C THR A 45 1.81 3.33 -2.93
N ASN A 46 1.97 4.08 -4.02
CA ASN A 46 0.92 4.97 -4.53
C ASN A 46 -0.02 4.26 -5.50
N ASN A 47 0.17 2.97 -5.72
CA ASN A 47 -0.75 2.19 -6.54
C ASN A 47 -1.97 1.80 -5.72
N SER A 48 -3.12 2.42 -6.03
CA SER A 48 -4.38 2.18 -5.33
C SER A 48 -5.16 0.97 -5.84
N THR A 49 -4.65 0.28 -6.88
CA THR A 49 -5.40 -0.82 -7.50
C THR A 49 -5.35 -2.12 -6.70
N ARG A 50 -4.35 -2.27 -5.83
CA ARG A 50 -4.15 -3.47 -5.01
C ARG A 50 -4.29 -3.18 -3.53
N GLN A 51 -4.89 -4.12 -2.82
CA GLN A 51 -4.92 -4.09 -1.36
C GLN A 51 -3.61 -4.64 -0.78
N PRO A 52 -3.29 -4.36 0.51
CA PRO A 52 -2.05 -4.83 1.12
C PRO A 52 -1.77 -6.31 0.97
N LYS A 53 -2.80 -7.15 1.09
CA LYS A 53 -2.65 -8.61 0.91
C LYS A 53 -2.18 -8.95 -0.50
N GLU A 54 -2.77 -8.31 -1.51
CA GLU A 54 -2.41 -8.53 -2.90
C GLU A 54 -0.99 -8.04 -3.19
N VAL A 55 -0.57 -6.95 -2.57
CA VAL A 55 0.80 -6.44 -2.69
C VAL A 55 1.79 -7.43 -2.09
N ALA A 56 1.49 -7.97 -0.91
CA ALA A 56 2.36 -8.96 -0.27
C ALA A 56 2.47 -10.23 -1.14
N GLU A 57 1.36 -10.69 -1.70
CA GLU A 57 1.35 -11.85 -2.61
C GLU A 57 2.18 -11.57 -3.87
N HIS A 58 2.09 -10.37 -4.41
CA HIS A 58 2.89 -9.97 -5.58
C HIS A 58 4.39 -9.98 -5.25
N LEU A 59 4.76 -9.54 -4.05
CA LEU A 59 6.16 -9.56 -3.60
C LEU A 59 6.71 -10.98 -3.46
N GLU A 60 5.88 -11.95 -3.15
CA GLU A 60 6.30 -13.36 -3.10
C GLU A 60 6.81 -13.85 -4.46
N ASN A 61 6.29 -13.31 -5.56
CA ASN A 61 6.76 -13.64 -6.91
C ASN A 61 8.22 -13.23 -7.14
N PHE A 62 8.73 -12.31 -6.30
CA PHE A 62 10.13 -11.87 -6.34
C PHE A 62 10.94 -12.49 -5.20
N ASP A 63 10.42 -13.54 -4.56
CA ASP A 63 11.04 -14.21 -3.41
C ASP A 63 11.23 -13.28 -2.20
N ILE A 64 10.38 -12.27 -2.08
CA ILE A 64 10.38 -11.34 -0.93
C ILE A 64 9.44 -11.90 0.14
N ASP A 65 10.00 -12.27 1.28
CA ASP A 65 9.24 -12.79 2.42
C ASP A 65 8.71 -11.65 3.26
N THR A 66 7.40 -11.40 3.15
CA THR A 66 6.76 -10.33 3.87
C THR A 66 5.27 -10.64 4.06
N SER A 67 4.54 -9.77 4.75
CA SER A 67 3.11 -9.93 4.99
C SER A 67 2.39 -8.59 4.81
N GLU A 68 1.06 -8.65 4.72
CA GLU A 68 0.23 -7.48 4.48
C GLU A 68 0.38 -6.38 5.53
N GLU A 69 0.76 -6.73 6.75
CA GLU A 69 0.97 -5.75 7.83
C GLU A 69 2.15 -4.82 7.58
N HIS A 70 3.04 -5.19 6.65
CA HIS A 70 4.18 -4.37 6.24
C HIS A 70 3.88 -3.53 4.99
N VAL A 71 2.62 -3.47 4.55
CA VAL A 71 2.23 -2.73 3.34
C VAL A 71 1.27 -1.62 3.70
N PHE A 72 1.57 -0.41 3.21
CA PHE A 72 0.71 0.75 3.38
C PHE A 72 0.51 1.41 2.03
N THR A 73 -0.76 1.47 1.59
CA THR A 73 -1.10 1.98 0.26
C THR A 73 -1.65 3.40 0.33
N SER A 74 -1.71 4.06 -0.82
CA SER A 74 -2.38 5.36 -0.92
C SER A 74 -3.87 5.26 -0.58
N SER A 75 -4.48 4.10 -0.83
CA SER A 75 -5.88 3.86 -0.45
C SER A 75 -6.05 3.82 1.07
N ASP A 76 -5.10 3.19 1.77
CA ASP A 76 -5.10 3.15 3.24
C ASP A 76 -4.98 4.55 3.83
N ALA A 77 -4.09 5.37 3.27
CA ALA A 77 -3.91 6.75 3.69
C ALA A 77 -5.18 7.58 3.46
N THR A 78 -5.83 7.37 2.31
CA THR A 78 -7.09 8.03 1.98
C THR A 78 -8.17 7.68 2.99
N LYS A 79 -8.29 6.41 3.33
CA LYS A 79 -9.25 5.93 4.33
C LYS A 79 -9.05 6.64 5.67
N ILE A 80 -7.82 6.69 6.15
CA ILE A 80 -7.49 7.34 7.42
C ILE A 80 -7.85 8.83 7.38
N TYR A 81 -7.54 9.50 6.28
CA TYR A 81 -7.84 10.91 6.12
C TYR A 81 -9.36 11.17 6.17
N LEU A 82 -10.13 10.38 5.43
CA LEU A 82 -11.58 10.54 5.37
C LEU A 82 -12.25 10.23 6.71
N GLU A 83 -11.78 9.21 7.41
CA GLU A 83 -12.26 8.89 8.76
C GLU A 83 -11.98 10.04 9.72
N GLY A 84 -10.80 10.65 9.64
CA GLY A 84 -10.43 11.79 10.46
C GLY A 84 -11.30 13.01 10.22
N LYS A 85 -11.86 13.18 9.02
CA LYS A 85 -12.79 14.25 8.68
C LYS A 85 -14.23 13.93 9.10
N GLY A 86 -14.53 12.68 9.43
CA GLY A 86 -15.89 12.27 9.76
C GLY A 86 -16.80 12.15 8.55
N TYR A 87 -16.25 12.04 7.35
CA TYR A 87 -17.02 11.87 6.13
C TYR A 87 -17.61 10.47 6.07
N LYS A 88 -18.80 10.34 5.51
CA LYS A 88 -19.53 9.05 5.46
C LYS A 88 -19.96 8.67 4.06
N ASN A 89 -20.24 9.63 3.20
CA ASN A 89 -20.79 9.38 1.85
C ASN A 89 -19.75 9.76 0.81
N LEU A 90 -19.40 8.79 -0.04
CA LEU A 90 -18.36 8.95 -1.06
C LEU A 90 -18.87 8.60 -2.45
N TYR A 91 -18.32 9.28 -3.44
CA TYR A 91 -18.35 8.82 -4.82
C TYR A 91 -16.91 8.43 -5.18
N VAL A 92 -16.72 7.15 -5.56
CA VAL A 92 -15.39 6.60 -5.78
C VAL A 92 -15.21 6.21 -7.24
N ILE A 93 -14.20 6.78 -7.87
CA ILE A 93 -13.77 6.44 -9.23
C ILE A 93 -12.43 5.72 -9.11
N GLY A 94 -12.41 4.43 -9.42
CA GLY A 94 -11.19 3.62 -9.29
C GLY A 94 -11.50 2.14 -9.36
N GLU A 95 -10.47 1.33 -9.22
CA GLU A 95 -10.59 -0.12 -9.25
C GLU A 95 -11.07 -0.72 -7.92
N SER A 96 -11.32 -2.02 -7.93
CA SER A 96 -11.90 -2.75 -6.81
C SER A 96 -11.05 -2.64 -5.53
N GLY A 97 -9.72 -2.57 -5.65
CA GLY A 97 -8.85 -2.45 -4.48
C GLY A 97 -9.14 -1.20 -3.67
N LEU A 98 -9.30 -0.05 -4.35
CA LEU A 98 -9.66 1.20 -3.69
C LEU A 98 -11.07 1.12 -3.09
N LYS A 99 -12.03 0.65 -3.86
CA LYS A 99 -13.42 0.53 -3.40
C LYS A 99 -13.55 -0.41 -2.20
N ASN A 100 -12.81 -1.50 -2.20
CA ASN A 100 -12.80 -2.46 -1.08
C ASN A 100 -12.15 -1.86 0.17
N THR A 101 -11.07 -1.11 0.01
CA THR A 101 -10.43 -0.42 1.14
C THR A 101 -11.38 0.58 1.78
N LEU A 102 -12.23 1.23 0.98
CA LEU A 102 -13.22 2.22 1.43
C LEU A 102 -14.60 1.62 1.70
N SER A 103 -14.70 0.30 1.89
CA SER A 103 -15.98 -0.41 2.03
C SER A 103 -16.79 0.00 3.27
N SER A 104 -16.14 0.59 4.29
CA SER A 104 -16.83 1.08 5.48
C SER A 104 -17.62 2.38 5.24
N PHE A 105 -17.37 3.04 4.10
CA PHE A 105 -18.09 4.25 3.72
C PHE A 105 -19.28 3.91 2.83
N ASN A 106 -20.27 4.82 2.80
CA ASN A 106 -21.39 4.71 1.85
C ASN A 106 -20.92 5.18 0.49
N GLN A 107 -20.75 4.26 -0.45
CA GLN A 107 -20.31 4.57 -1.81
C GLN A 107 -21.55 4.76 -2.69
N LYS A 108 -21.73 5.98 -3.19
CA LYS A 108 -22.88 6.36 -3.99
C LYS A 108 -22.61 6.12 -5.49
N GLU A 109 -23.68 6.03 -6.26
CA GLU A 109 -23.58 5.78 -7.71
C GLU A 109 -23.23 7.03 -8.52
N ASN A 110 -23.35 8.20 -7.89
CA ASN A 110 -23.03 9.48 -8.52
C ASN A 110 -22.52 10.46 -7.47
N GLU A 111 -22.12 11.66 -7.92
CA GLU A 111 -21.55 12.68 -7.07
C GLU A 111 -22.57 13.49 -6.27
N ASP A 112 -23.86 13.21 -6.41
CA ASP A 112 -24.90 13.96 -5.72
C ASP A 112 -24.94 13.60 -4.22
N CYS A 113 -24.97 14.62 -3.38
CA CYS A 113 -25.09 14.46 -1.91
C CYS A 113 -23.99 13.62 -1.28
N VAL A 114 -22.75 13.77 -1.77
CA VAL A 114 -21.59 13.10 -1.17
C VAL A 114 -20.73 14.10 -0.40
N ASP A 115 -19.98 13.57 0.58
CA ASP A 115 -19.04 14.37 1.35
C ASP A 115 -17.72 14.56 0.59
N ALA A 116 -17.35 13.58 -0.22
CA ALA A 116 -16.11 13.61 -0.99
C ALA A 116 -16.21 12.77 -2.25
N VAL A 117 -15.42 13.17 -3.24
CA VAL A 117 -15.17 12.37 -4.45
C VAL A 117 -13.75 11.86 -4.36
N VAL A 118 -13.58 10.54 -4.51
CA VAL A 118 -12.27 9.89 -4.44
C VAL A 118 -11.94 9.34 -5.82
N VAL A 119 -10.79 9.74 -6.35
CA VAL A 119 -10.33 9.31 -7.67
C VAL A 119 -9.02 8.57 -7.51
N GLY A 120 -9.00 7.32 -7.91
CA GLY A 120 -7.81 6.48 -7.92
C GLY A 120 -7.43 6.07 -9.32
N LEU A 121 -6.41 5.21 -9.41
CA LEU A 121 -6.02 4.61 -10.68
C LEU A 121 -7.11 3.65 -11.15
N ASP A 122 -7.29 3.65 -12.45
CA ASP A 122 -8.29 2.81 -13.11
C ASP A 122 -7.60 1.93 -14.16
#